data_3e7733a07641bf5e1ac58eee8f78070f
#
_entry.id   3e7733a07641bf5e1ac58eee8f78070f
#
_cell.length_a   1.000
_cell.length_b   1.000
_cell.length_c   1.000
_cell.angle_alpha   90.00
_cell.angle_beta   90.00
_cell.angle_gamma   90.00
#
_symmetry.space_group_name_H-M   'P 1'
#
loop_
_entity.id
_entity.type
_entity.pdbx_description
1 polymer ?
#
loop_
_entity_poly.entity_id
_entity_poly.type
_entity_poly.pdbx_seq_one_letter_code
_entity_poly.pdbx_strand_id
1 'polypeptide(L)'
;VHTAVKIAPHYDGPVVYVPDASRSVGVAQALLSDQAGSYIAELQADFERVRQQHASKKQTPLWPLSKARANKTPVDWTDFKPTRPKFLGRRVFQNFDLGELARYIDWGPFFQTWDLAGAFPAILKDAVVGQEASKVHADGQAMLKKLIEGRWLTANAVVGLYPANSVNDDDIEFYTDASRSAVALTWYGLRQQAEKQTVDGVLRPSRCLADFVAPKGVAADYAGLFAITTGIGVDKREKLFEAAHDDYSAILLKALADRLAEAFAECLHHRVRTDLWGYAAQEALSTEELIAEKYQGIRPAPGYPACPDHSVKKEMFSLLQCQEIEMGLTDSLAMTPAASVSGFYLSHPESCYFNVGKIGEDQLRDMAERRQISEGVLQRLLAPNL
;
A
#
# COMPACT_ATOMS: atom_id res chain seq x y z
N VAL A 1 -18.08 -4.57 -13.49
CA VAL A 1 -18.71 -3.74 -12.44
C VAL A 1 -18.13 -2.33 -12.42
N HIS A 2 -16.79 -2.16 -12.28
CA HIS A 2 -16.17 -0.82 -12.19
C HIS A 2 -16.55 0.09 -13.37
N THR A 3 -16.42 -0.40 -14.60
CA THR A 3 -16.79 0.34 -15.81
C THR A 3 -18.25 0.79 -15.80
N ALA A 4 -19.17 -0.12 -15.46
CA ALA A 4 -20.62 0.15 -15.45
C ALA A 4 -21.04 1.16 -14.36
N VAL A 5 -20.36 1.11 -13.17
CA VAL A 5 -20.76 1.87 -11.97
C VAL A 5 -20.00 3.19 -11.84
N LYS A 6 -18.70 3.19 -12.17
CA LYS A 6 -17.82 4.34 -11.88
C LYS A 6 -17.37 5.12 -13.13
N ILE A 7 -17.42 4.55 -14.34
CA ILE A 7 -16.95 5.21 -15.56
C ILE A 7 -18.12 5.64 -16.45
N ALA A 8 -18.97 4.68 -16.86
CA ALA A 8 -20.02 4.93 -17.82
C ALA A 8 -21.02 6.04 -17.43
N PRO A 9 -21.39 6.26 -16.14
CA PRO A 9 -22.28 7.36 -15.76
C PRO A 9 -21.72 8.77 -15.97
N HIS A 10 -20.40 8.89 -16.17
CA HIS A 10 -19.71 10.18 -16.32
C HIS A 10 -19.21 10.45 -17.73
N TYR A 11 -19.68 9.66 -18.72
CA TYR A 11 -19.31 9.82 -20.12
C TYR A 11 -20.53 9.67 -21.02
N ASP A 12 -20.77 10.64 -21.89
CA ASP A 12 -21.97 10.71 -22.73
C ASP A 12 -21.95 9.71 -23.91
N GLY A 13 -20.78 9.19 -24.26
CA GLY A 13 -20.61 8.20 -25.33
C GLY A 13 -20.65 6.75 -24.83
N PRO A 14 -20.63 5.77 -25.74
CA PRO A 14 -20.56 4.37 -25.35
C PRO A 14 -19.21 4.03 -24.69
N VAL A 15 -19.28 3.36 -23.55
CA VAL A 15 -18.12 2.86 -22.81
C VAL A 15 -18.17 1.35 -22.80
N VAL A 16 -17.12 0.69 -23.26
CA VAL A 16 -17.05 -0.78 -23.30
C VAL A 16 -15.84 -1.26 -22.51
N TYR A 17 -16.05 -2.22 -21.61
CA TYR A 17 -14.95 -2.93 -20.97
C TYR A 17 -14.49 -4.09 -21.86
N VAL A 18 -13.22 -4.06 -22.24
CA VAL A 18 -12.60 -5.12 -23.05
C VAL A 18 -11.57 -5.82 -22.16
N PRO A 19 -11.76 -7.10 -21.79
CA PRO A 19 -10.88 -7.78 -20.85
C PRO A 19 -9.46 -8.03 -21.39
N ASP A 20 -9.31 -8.19 -22.71
CA ASP A 20 -8.03 -8.42 -23.36
C ASP A 20 -7.99 -7.83 -24.77
N ALA A 21 -6.79 -7.68 -25.34
CA ALA A 21 -6.58 -7.08 -26.66
C ALA A 21 -7.24 -7.90 -27.80
N SER A 22 -7.34 -9.23 -27.68
CA SER A 22 -7.92 -10.08 -28.72
C SER A 22 -9.40 -9.82 -28.93
N ARG A 23 -10.12 -9.41 -27.89
CA ARG A 23 -11.55 -9.08 -27.94
C ARG A 23 -11.82 -7.66 -28.44
N SER A 24 -10.80 -6.79 -28.47
CA SER A 24 -10.96 -5.39 -28.89
C SER A 24 -11.39 -5.27 -30.34
N VAL A 25 -10.92 -6.17 -31.21
CA VAL A 25 -11.28 -6.20 -32.66
C VAL A 25 -12.77 -6.43 -32.84
N GLY A 26 -13.36 -7.42 -32.16
CA GLY A 26 -14.80 -7.71 -32.22
C GLY A 26 -15.66 -6.55 -31.71
N VAL A 27 -15.24 -5.91 -30.63
CA VAL A 27 -15.91 -4.72 -30.07
C VAL A 27 -15.84 -3.55 -31.04
N ALA A 28 -14.66 -3.27 -31.63
CA ALA A 28 -14.48 -2.20 -32.60
C ALA A 28 -15.33 -2.46 -33.86
N GLN A 29 -15.38 -3.69 -34.35
CA GLN A 29 -16.22 -4.08 -35.47
C GLN A 29 -17.72 -3.87 -35.20
N ALA A 30 -18.20 -4.27 -34.02
CA ALA A 30 -19.59 -4.06 -33.62
C ALA A 30 -19.95 -2.56 -33.58
N LEU A 31 -19.06 -1.73 -32.97
CA LEU A 31 -19.27 -0.29 -32.86
C LEU A 31 -19.20 0.45 -34.22
N LEU A 32 -18.51 -0.09 -35.22
CA LEU A 32 -18.37 0.49 -36.57
C LEU A 32 -19.34 -0.11 -37.58
N SER A 33 -20.17 -1.08 -37.22
CA SER A 33 -21.13 -1.74 -38.08
C SER A 33 -22.52 -1.10 -38.00
N ASP A 34 -23.41 -1.49 -38.93
CA ASP A 34 -24.83 -1.13 -38.90
C ASP A 34 -25.56 -1.63 -37.64
N GLN A 35 -24.95 -2.56 -36.88
CA GLN A 35 -25.48 -3.10 -35.64
C GLN A 35 -25.03 -2.31 -34.41
N ALA A 36 -24.29 -1.22 -34.57
CA ALA A 36 -23.77 -0.42 -33.44
C ALA A 36 -24.87 0.01 -32.49
N GLY A 37 -26.04 0.43 -33.01
CA GLY A 37 -27.16 0.85 -32.18
C GLY A 37 -27.73 -0.25 -31.28
N SER A 38 -27.89 -1.47 -31.79
CA SER A 38 -28.35 -2.62 -30.99
C SER A 38 -27.32 -3.06 -29.98
N TYR A 39 -26.03 -3.09 -30.35
CA TYR A 39 -24.94 -3.41 -29.47
C TYR A 39 -24.82 -2.44 -28.28
N ILE A 40 -24.93 -1.13 -28.54
CA ILE A 40 -24.91 -0.10 -27.51
C ILE A 40 -26.12 -0.22 -26.59
N ALA A 41 -27.31 -0.49 -27.13
CA ALA A 41 -28.53 -0.65 -26.34
C ALA A 41 -28.43 -1.87 -25.37
N GLU A 42 -27.92 -3.01 -25.87
CA GLU A 42 -27.69 -4.20 -25.06
C GLU A 42 -26.65 -3.93 -23.94
N LEU A 43 -25.54 -3.25 -24.27
CA LEU A 43 -24.51 -2.86 -23.32
C LEU A 43 -25.06 -1.94 -22.22
N GLN A 44 -25.87 -0.94 -22.59
CA GLN A 44 -26.51 -0.03 -21.64
C GLN A 44 -27.47 -0.77 -20.71
N ALA A 45 -28.28 -1.69 -21.26
CA ALA A 45 -29.17 -2.53 -20.46
C ALA A 45 -28.40 -3.43 -19.47
N ASP A 46 -27.28 -4.01 -19.90
CA ASP A 46 -26.41 -4.79 -19.02
C ASP A 46 -25.77 -3.94 -17.92
N PHE A 47 -25.29 -2.76 -18.27
CA PHE A 47 -24.73 -1.80 -17.29
C PHE A 47 -25.77 -1.35 -16.28
N GLU A 48 -27.03 -1.10 -16.72
CA GLU A 48 -28.11 -0.75 -15.81
C GLU A 48 -28.43 -1.89 -14.85
N ARG A 49 -28.50 -3.13 -15.34
CA ARG A 49 -28.66 -4.32 -14.49
C ARG A 49 -27.53 -4.43 -13.45
N VAL A 50 -26.27 -4.22 -13.87
CA VAL A 50 -25.10 -4.24 -12.97
C VAL A 50 -25.20 -3.13 -11.93
N ARG A 51 -25.62 -1.91 -12.32
CA ARG A 51 -25.84 -0.80 -11.36
C ARG A 51 -26.93 -1.12 -10.34
N GLN A 52 -28.07 -1.66 -10.79
CA GLN A 52 -29.16 -2.05 -9.89
C GLN A 52 -28.72 -3.15 -8.91
N GLN A 53 -28.00 -4.16 -9.37
CA GLN A 53 -27.43 -5.19 -8.50
C GLN A 53 -26.41 -4.62 -7.54
N HIS A 54 -25.60 -3.65 -7.96
CA HIS A 54 -24.65 -2.98 -7.10
C HIS A 54 -25.32 -2.09 -6.06
N ALA A 55 -26.37 -1.35 -6.45
CA ALA A 55 -27.16 -0.50 -5.55
C ALA A 55 -27.98 -1.32 -4.55
N SER A 56 -28.43 -2.52 -4.95
CA SER A 56 -29.20 -3.42 -4.07
C SER A 56 -28.33 -4.15 -3.04
N LYS A 57 -27.01 -4.14 -3.18
CA LYS A 57 -26.13 -4.66 -2.12
C LYS A 57 -26.34 -3.81 -0.87
N LYS A 58 -26.81 -4.46 0.21
CA LYS A 58 -26.98 -3.81 1.52
C LYS A 58 -25.66 -3.16 1.91
N GLN A 59 -25.58 -1.83 1.81
CA GLN A 59 -24.44 -1.10 2.33
C GLN A 59 -24.47 -1.21 3.84
N THR A 60 -23.34 -1.54 4.45
CA THR A 60 -23.24 -1.48 5.91
C THR A 60 -23.48 -0.04 6.36
N PRO A 61 -24.43 0.21 7.27
CA PRO A 61 -24.66 1.54 7.78
C PRO A 61 -23.38 2.16 8.35
N LEU A 62 -23.22 3.46 8.16
CA LEU A 62 -22.11 4.20 8.75
C LEU A 62 -22.57 4.82 10.08
N TRP A 63 -21.73 4.70 11.09
CA TRP A 63 -21.93 5.43 12.34
C TRP A 63 -21.47 6.88 12.19
N PRO A 64 -22.11 7.82 12.92
CA PRO A 64 -21.54 9.16 13.08
C PRO A 64 -20.10 9.09 13.58
N LEU A 65 -19.23 9.99 13.12
CA LEU A 65 -17.83 10.03 13.50
C LEU A 65 -17.62 10.08 15.02
N SER A 66 -18.47 10.83 15.73
CA SER A 66 -18.44 10.90 17.20
C SER A 66 -18.66 9.54 17.86
N LYS A 67 -19.61 8.73 17.35
CA LYS A 67 -19.85 7.37 17.82
C LYS A 67 -18.67 6.45 17.49
N ALA A 68 -18.10 6.57 16.30
CA ALA A 68 -16.92 5.81 15.90
C ALA A 68 -15.71 6.13 16.77
N ARG A 69 -15.46 7.41 17.08
CA ARG A 69 -14.40 7.86 18.02
C ARG A 69 -14.64 7.34 19.45
N ALA A 70 -15.87 7.35 19.93
CA ALA A 70 -16.21 6.78 21.24
C ALA A 70 -15.96 5.26 21.31
N ASN A 71 -15.94 4.57 20.16
CA ASN A 71 -15.66 3.14 20.04
C ASN A 71 -14.26 2.86 19.47
N LYS A 72 -13.27 3.74 19.69
CA LYS A 72 -11.88 3.54 19.25
C LYS A 72 -11.24 2.31 19.90
N THR A 73 -10.12 1.86 19.37
CA THR A 73 -9.36 0.74 19.95
C THR A 73 -8.96 1.08 21.39
N PRO A 74 -9.36 0.26 22.39
CA PRO A 74 -9.05 0.53 23.79
C PRO A 74 -7.61 0.10 24.13
N VAL A 75 -6.62 0.91 23.77
CA VAL A 75 -5.22 0.63 24.08
C VAL A 75 -4.91 1.15 25.49
N ASP A 76 -4.34 0.29 26.32
CA ASP A 76 -3.87 0.66 27.67
C ASP A 76 -2.45 1.23 27.61
N TRP A 77 -2.36 2.56 27.72
CA TRP A 77 -1.08 3.28 27.72
C TRP A 77 -0.46 3.41 29.11
N THR A 78 -1.09 2.91 30.18
CA THR A 78 -0.55 3.02 31.54
C THR A 78 0.55 2.02 31.78
N ASP A 79 0.41 0.81 31.26
CA ASP A 79 1.38 -0.28 31.42
C ASP A 79 2.37 -0.36 30.25
N PHE A 80 1.99 0.11 29.07
CA PHE A 80 2.86 0.09 27.91
C PHE A 80 3.81 1.29 27.90
N LYS A 81 5.12 1.00 27.91
CA LYS A 81 6.17 2.02 27.75
C LYS A 81 6.76 1.93 26.36
N PRO A 82 6.50 2.95 25.48
CA PRO A 82 7.06 2.96 24.14
C PRO A 82 8.59 2.86 24.16
N THR A 83 9.14 1.96 23.37
CA THR A 83 10.60 1.82 23.22
C THR A 83 11.15 3.00 22.45
N ARG A 84 12.16 3.67 23.03
CA ARG A 84 12.86 4.74 22.31
C ARG A 84 13.77 4.15 21.23
N PRO A 85 13.70 4.64 19.98
CA PRO A 85 14.62 4.25 18.94
C PRO A 85 16.08 4.52 19.29
N LYS A 86 16.99 3.69 18.78
CA LYS A 86 18.45 3.87 19.03
C LYS A 86 19.01 5.15 18.40
N PHE A 87 18.30 5.72 17.41
CA PHE A 87 18.59 7.05 16.86
C PHE A 87 17.29 7.77 16.55
N LEU A 88 17.35 9.08 16.46
CA LEU A 88 16.27 9.94 15.95
C LEU A 88 16.76 10.65 14.70
N GLY A 89 15.80 10.98 13.81
CA GLY A 89 16.09 11.55 12.50
C GLY A 89 16.30 10.48 11.44
N ARG A 90 17.04 10.81 10.39
CA ARG A 90 17.19 10.01 9.16
C ARG A 90 18.42 9.12 9.17
N ARG A 91 18.29 7.96 8.53
CA ARG A 91 19.43 7.10 8.15
C ARG A 91 19.23 6.62 6.73
N VAL A 92 20.24 6.88 5.87
CA VAL A 92 20.23 6.51 4.46
C VAL A 92 21.02 5.21 4.27
N PHE A 93 20.52 4.35 3.39
CA PHE A 93 21.16 3.11 2.93
C PHE A 93 21.28 3.21 1.42
N GLN A 94 22.48 3.20 0.90
CA GLN A 94 22.75 3.24 -0.54
C GLN A 94 23.38 1.95 -0.99
N ASN A 95 23.04 1.54 -2.21
CA ASN A 95 23.59 0.33 -2.85
C ASN A 95 23.50 -0.91 -1.93
N PHE A 96 22.30 -1.15 -1.38
CA PHE A 96 22.04 -2.25 -0.48
C PHE A 96 22.22 -3.59 -1.23
N ASP A 97 22.65 -4.63 -0.54
CA ASP A 97 22.96 -5.93 -1.15
C ASP A 97 21.68 -6.63 -1.64
N LEU A 98 21.53 -6.75 -2.97
CA LEU A 98 20.42 -7.46 -3.59
C LEU A 98 20.38 -8.95 -3.22
N GLY A 99 21.53 -9.57 -2.94
CA GLY A 99 21.61 -10.95 -2.49
C GLY A 99 21.02 -11.14 -1.10
N GLU A 100 21.15 -10.15 -0.21
CA GLU A 100 20.45 -10.15 1.06
C GLU A 100 18.95 -10.00 0.87
N LEU A 101 18.50 -9.06 0.02
CA LEU A 101 17.09 -8.82 -0.27
C LEU A 101 16.40 -10.06 -0.86
N ALA A 102 17.09 -10.78 -1.73
CA ALA A 102 16.55 -11.98 -2.38
C ALA A 102 16.04 -13.04 -1.39
N ARG A 103 16.57 -13.05 -0.15
CA ARG A 103 16.14 -13.97 0.92
C ARG A 103 14.77 -13.64 1.50
N TYR A 104 14.29 -12.42 1.29
CA TYR A 104 13.01 -11.92 1.78
C TYR A 104 11.91 -11.92 0.70
N ILE A 105 12.20 -12.42 -0.51
CA ILE A 105 11.21 -12.41 -1.59
C ILE A 105 10.02 -13.31 -1.26
N ASP A 106 8.83 -12.73 -1.20
CA ASP A 106 7.58 -13.46 -1.35
C ASP A 106 7.33 -13.72 -2.85
N TRP A 107 7.36 -15.00 -3.24
CA TRP A 107 7.14 -15.44 -4.60
C TRP A 107 5.66 -15.53 -4.98
N GLY A 108 4.74 -15.46 -4.03
CA GLY A 108 3.30 -15.54 -4.31
C GLY A 108 2.83 -14.49 -5.34
N PRO A 109 3.03 -13.19 -5.10
CA PRO A 109 2.66 -12.13 -6.03
C PRO A 109 3.42 -12.15 -7.38
N PHE A 110 4.61 -12.76 -7.44
CA PHE A 110 5.34 -12.94 -8.69
C PHE A 110 4.53 -13.74 -9.72
N PHE A 111 3.86 -14.80 -9.31
CA PHE A 111 3.05 -15.62 -10.21
C PHE A 111 1.81 -14.92 -10.71
N GLN A 112 1.26 -13.95 -9.97
CA GLN A 112 0.10 -13.16 -10.38
C GLN A 112 0.38 -12.30 -11.62
N THR A 113 1.63 -11.86 -11.83
CA THR A 113 2.05 -11.16 -13.04
C THR A 113 1.83 -12.00 -14.32
N TRP A 114 1.78 -13.32 -14.18
CA TRP A 114 1.60 -14.29 -15.25
C TRP A 114 0.21 -14.94 -15.24
N ASP A 115 -0.76 -14.34 -14.53
CA ASP A 115 -2.11 -14.88 -14.33
C ASP A 115 -2.14 -16.31 -13.74
N LEU A 116 -1.08 -16.69 -13.03
CA LEU A 116 -0.98 -17.98 -12.36
C LEU A 116 -1.48 -17.87 -10.91
N ALA A 117 -2.58 -18.52 -10.61
CA ALA A 117 -3.19 -18.50 -9.27
C ALA A 117 -2.77 -19.71 -8.44
N GLY A 118 -2.28 -19.47 -7.24
CA GLY A 118 -1.92 -20.52 -6.28
C GLY A 118 -0.93 -20.01 -5.22
N ALA A 119 -0.89 -20.69 -4.09
CA ALA A 119 0.04 -20.36 -3.01
C ALA A 119 1.43 -20.96 -3.28
N PHE A 120 2.48 -20.16 -3.15
CA PHE A 120 3.85 -20.67 -3.20
C PHE A 120 4.23 -21.36 -1.87
N PRO A 121 4.95 -22.49 -1.89
CA PRO A 121 5.49 -23.23 -3.05
C PRO A 121 4.53 -24.25 -3.66
N ALA A 122 3.33 -24.43 -3.14
CA ALA A 122 2.37 -25.45 -3.58
C ALA A 122 1.99 -25.32 -5.07
N ILE A 123 1.94 -24.08 -5.59
CA ILE A 123 1.63 -23.79 -7.01
C ILE A 123 2.54 -24.55 -7.98
N LEU A 124 3.81 -24.80 -7.62
CA LEU A 124 4.77 -25.52 -8.47
C LEU A 124 4.39 -26.99 -8.71
N LYS A 125 3.49 -27.53 -7.88
CA LYS A 125 3.00 -28.92 -7.97
C LYS A 125 1.53 -29.00 -8.36
N ASP A 126 0.93 -27.87 -8.71
CA ASP A 126 -0.46 -27.81 -9.13
C ASP A 126 -0.68 -28.62 -10.42
N ALA A 127 -1.80 -29.36 -10.49
CA ALA A 127 -2.09 -30.28 -11.59
C ALA A 127 -2.35 -29.54 -12.93
N VAL A 128 -2.78 -28.28 -12.89
CA VAL A 128 -3.14 -27.47 -14.07
C VAL A 128 -2.04 -26.50 -14.43
N VAL A 129 -1.60 -25.69 -13.49
CA VAL A 129 -0.66 -24.58 -13.75
C VAL A 129 0.79 -24.88 -13.31
N GLY A 130 1.03 -26.00 -12.63
CA GLY A 130 2.33 -26.29 -11.99
C GLY A 130 3.51 -26.36 -12.97
N GLN A 131 3.31 -26.86 -14.18
CA GLN A 131 4.36 -26.92 -15.20
C GLN A 131 4.79 -25.50 -15.63
N GLU A 132 3.83 -24.62 -15.94
CA GLU A 132 4.11 -23.24 -16.34
C GLU A 132 4.66 -22.43 -15.16
N ALA A 133 4.09 -22.59 -13.97
CA ALA A 133 4.61 -21.95 -12.75
C ALA A 133 6.08 -22.35 -12.47
N SER A 134 6.42 -23.63 -12.62
CA SER A 134 7.79 -24.10 -12.44
C SER A 134 8.76 -23.52 -13.45
N LYS A 135 8.32 -23.38 -14.72
CA LYS A 135 9.13 -22.76 -15.78
C LYS A 135 9.36 -21.26 -15.50
N VAL A 136 8.30 -20.52 -15.25
CA VAL A 136 8.38 -19.07 -14.95
C VAL A 136 9.21 -18.83 -13.70
N HIS A 137 9.10 -19.67 -12.66
CA HIS A 137 9.91 -19.58 -11.47
C HIS A 137 11.40 -19.82 -11.78
N ALA A 138 11.73 -20.84 -12.58
CA ALA A 138 13.11 -21.12 -12.98
C ALA A 138 13.71 -19.96 -13.80
N ASP A 139 12.95 -19.38 -14.72
CA ASP A 139 13.35 -18.19 -15.49
C ASP A 139 13.55 -16.98 -14.57
N GLY A 140 12.66 -16.78 -13.60
CA GLY A 140 12.77 -15.75 -12.56
C GLY A 140 14.05 -15.91 -11.73
N GLN A 141 14.35 -17.11 -11.25
CA GLN A 141 15.57 -17.40 -10.50
C GLN A 141 16.83 -17.15 -11.35
N ALA A 142 16.82 -17.56 -12.61
CA ALA A 142 17.94 -17.34 -13.54
C ALA A 142 18.15 -15.83 -13.80
N MET A 143 17.08 -15.06 -13.99
CA MET A 143 17.14 -13.61 -14.15
C MET A 143 17.61 -12.93 -12.87
N LEU A 144 17.09 -13.33 -11.71
CA LEU A 144 17.49 -12.79 -10.41
C LEU A 144 18.97 -12.99 -10.15
N LYS A 145 19.51 -14.15 -10.50
CA LYS A 145 20.95 -14.42 -10.44
C LYS A 145 21.74 -13.44 -11.30
N LYS A 146 21.33 -13.23 -12.57
CA LYS A 146 22.00 -12.27 -13.48
C LYS A 146 21.91 -10.84 -12.94
N LEU A 147 20.77 -10.48 -12.35
CA LEU A 147 20.52 -9.18 -11.72
C LEU A 147 21.52 -8.89 -10.59
N ILE A 148 21.72 -9.87 -9.70
CA ILE A 148 22.60 -9.77 -8.54
C ILE A 148 24.07 -9.77 -8.99
N GLU A 149 24.49 -10.78 -9.77
CA GLU A 149 25.89 -10.93 -10.21
C GLU A 149 26.33 -9.78 -11.12
N GLY A 150 25.46 -9.35 -12.01
CA GLY A 150 25.71 -8.25 -12.94
C GLY A 150 25.50 -6.86 -12.36
N ARG A 151 25.03 -6.73 -11.11
CA ARG A 151 24.66 -5.46 -10.46
C ARG A 151 23.82 -4.57 -11.38
N TRP A 152 22.74 -5.14 -11.92
CA TRP A 152 21.92 -4.44 -12.90
C TRP A 152 21.07 -3.34 -12.28
N LEU A 153 20.67 -3.52 -11.03
CA LEU A 153 19.85 -2.59 -10.26
C LEU A 153 20.59 -2.08 -9.04
N THR A 154 20.24 -0.88 -8.60
CA THR A 154 20.71 -0.32 -7.34
C THR A 154 19.52 -0.24 -6.38
N ALA A 155 19.72 -0.70 -5.16
CA ALA A 155 18.75 -0.67 -4.09
C ALA A 155 19.13 0.40 -3.06
N ASN A 156 18.28 1.43 -2.90
CA ASN A 156 18.47 2.52 -1.96
C ASN A 156 17.27 2.63 -1.01
N ALA A 157 17.52 3.09 0.22
CA ALA A 157 16.48 3.32 1.21
C ALA A 157 16.82 4.49 2.14
N VAL A 158 15.79 5.06 2.71
CA VAL A 158 15.90 5.98 3.86
C VAL A 158 14.86 5.58 4.93
N VAL A 159 15.30 5.56 6.18
CA VAL A 159 14.46 5.41 7.37
C VAL A 159 14.56 6.68 8.19
N GLY A 160 13.43 7.21 8.60
CA GLY A 160 13.35 8.29 9.58
C GLY A 160 12.61 7.81 10.83
N LEU A 161 13.21 7.94 12.01
CA LEU A 161 12.59 7.63 13.29
C LEU A 161 12.43 8.92 14.07
N TYR A 162 11.19 9.22 14.46
CA TYR A 162 10.84 10.51 15.05
C TYR A 162 10.05 10.33 16.33
N PRO A 163 10.18 11.25 17.31
CA PRO A 163 9.20 11.37 18.35
C PRO A 163 7.82 11.63 17.75
N ALA A 164 6.80 10.95 18.21
CA ALA A 164 5.45 11.08 17.71
C ALA A 164 4.42 10.90 18.81
N ASN A 165 3.25 11.52 18.62
CA ASN A 165 2.08 11.30 19.48
C ASN A 165 0.80 11.40 18.65
N SER A 166 -0.23 10.69 19.08
CA SER A 166 -1.55 10.89 18.54
C SER A 166 -2.20 12.16 19.14
N VAL A 167 -2.95 12.86 18.29
CA VAL A 167 -3.69 14.10 18.61
C VAL A 167 -5.06 14.08 17.93
N ASN A 168 -6.00 14.88 18.41
CA ASN A 168 -7.33 15.05 17.80
C ASN A 168 -8.07 13.74 17.53
N ASP A 169 -7.87 12.70 18.34
CA ASP A 169 -8.37 11.33 18.21
C ASP A 169 -7.81 10.54 16.99
N ASP A 170 -7.63 11.16 15.84
CA ASP A 170 -7.35 10.44 14.59
C ASP A 170 -6.04 10.82 13.91
N ASP A 171 -5.28 11.81 14.42
CA ASP A 171 -4.06 12.32 13.80
C ASP A 171 -2.80 11.86 14.54
N ILE A 172 -1.66 11.85 13.83
CA ILE A 172 -0.33 11.60 14.42
C ILE A 172 0.57 12.78 14.09
N GLU A 173 1.08 13.47 15.12
CA GLU A 173 2.15 14.46 14.98
C GLU A 173 3.52 13.77 15.08
N PHE A 174 4.38 14.02 14.11
CA PHE A 174 5.80 13.70 14.13
C PHE A 174 6.57 14.97 14.46
N TYR A 175 7.48 14.90 15.42
CA TYR A 175 8.21 16.06 15.88
C TYR A 175 9.65 16.07 15.37
N THR A 176 10.22 17.27 15.25
CA THR A 176 11.60 17.48 14.77
C THR A 176 12.64 16.82 15.69
N ASP A 177 12.39 16.83 17.00
CA ASP A 177 13.30 16.31 18.00
C ASP A 177 12.59 15.86 19.29
N ALA A 178 13.35 15.38 20.25
CA ALA A 178 12.86 14.84 21.52
C ALA A 178 12.17 15.87 22.43
N SER A 179 12.34 17.18 22.18
CA SER A 179 11.64 18.23 22.95
C SER A 179 10.13 18.29 22.62
N ARG A 180 9.74 17.76 21.44
CA ARG A 180 8.34 17.77 20.90
C ARG A 180 7.76 19.18 20.79
N SER A 181 8.62 20.19 20.65
CA SER A 181 8.21 21.61 20.57
C SER A 181 7.80 22.02 19.17
N ALA A 182 8.33 21.37 18.13
CA ALA A 182 8.03 21.67 16.73
C ALA A 182 7.59 20.42 15.98
N VAL A 183 6.45 20.54 15.27
CA VAL A 183 5.90 19.49 14.41
C VAL A 183 6.63 19.48 13.08
N ALA A 184 7.16 18.35 12.67
CA ALA A 184 7.80 18.13 11.38
C ALA A 184 6.81 17.67 10.30
N LEU A 185 5.81 16.86 10.70
CA LEU A 185 4.76 16.34 9.84
C LEU A 185 3.54 16.00 10.68
N THR A 186 2.34 16.29 10.18
CA THR A 186 1.08 15.75 10.73
C THR A 186 0.49 14.76 9.73
N TRP A 187 0.31 13.52 10.15
CA TRP A 187 -0.48 12.56 9.42
C TRP A 187 -1.93 12.64 9.88
N TYR A 188 -2.84 12.87 8.94
CA TYR A 188 -4.26 12.97 9.19
C TYR A 188 -4.93 11.62 8.94
N GLY A 189 -5.45 11.02 10.00
CA GLY A 189 -6.01 9.68 9.96
C GLY A 189 -7.49 9.64 9.61
N LEU A 190 -7.90 8.46 9.14
CA LEU A 190 -9.29 8.08 8.93
C LEU A 190 -9.67 6.95 9.89
N ARG A 191 -10.85 7.11 10.50
CA ARG A 191 -11.44 6.11 11.39
C ARG A 191 -12.49 5.27 10.67
N GLN A 192 -12.54 3.99 10.95
CA GLN A 192 -13.60 3.12 10.48
C GLN A 192 -14.96 3.60 11.01
N GLN A 193 -15.91 3.87 10.10
CA GLN A 193 -17.28 4.27 10.45
C GLN A 193 -18.33 3.19 10.18
N ALA A 194 -17.99 2.14 9.43
CA ALA A 194 -18.91 1.03 9.22
C ALA A 194 -19.40 0.48 10.56
N GLU A 195 -20.71 0.27 10.68
CA GLU A 195 -21.35 -0.29 11.87
C GLU A 195 -20.65 -1.57 12.33
N LYS A 196 -20.38 -1.65 13.63
CA LYS A 196 -19.59 -2.75 14.19
C LYS A 196 -20.50 -3.86 14.72
N GLN A 197 -20.05 -5.09 14.51
CA GLN A 197 -20.69 -6.28 15.06
C GLN A 197 -20.11 -6.63 16.43
N THR A 198 -20.94 -7.19 17.28
CA THR A 198 -20.51 -7.83 18.51
C THR A 198 -20.12 -9.28 18.20
N VAL A 199 -18.90 -9.65 18.58
CA VAL A 199 -18.38 -11.01 18.44
C VAL A 199 -18.00 -11.50 19.83
N ASP A 200 -18.50 -12.65 20.25
CA ASP A 200 -18.27 -13.22 21.57
C ASP A 200 -18.59 -12.24 22.73
N GLY A 201 -19.64 -11.45 22.57
CA GLY A 201 -20.08 -10.46 23.55
C GLY A 201 -19.29 -9.16 23.56
N VAL A 202 -18.24 -9.02 22.73
CA VAL A 202 -17.39 -7.83 22.63
C VAL A 202 -17.68 -7.07 21.34
N LEU A 203 -17.99 -5.78 21.45
CA LEU A 203 -18.15 -4.90 20.30
C LEU A 203 -16.79 -4.64 19.66
N ARG A 204 -16.66 -4.92 18.35
CA ARG A 204 -15.40 -4.67 17.64
C ARG A 204 -15.12 -3.16 17.55
N PRO A 205 -13.86 -2.73 17.76
CA PRO A 205 -13.51 -1.31 17.74
C PRO A 205 -13.58 -0.71 16.33
N SER A 206 -13.82 0.59 16.28
CA SER A 206 -13.70 1.44 15.10
C SER A 206 -12.26 1.96 15.02
N ARG A 207 -11.40 1.24 14.28
CA ARG A 207 -9.95 1.47 14.26
C ARG A 207 -9.54 2.71 13.47
N CYS A 208 -8.50 3.38 13.96
CA CYS A 208 -7.67 4.34 13.25
C CYS A 208 -6.21 4.00 13.54
N LEU A 209 -5.28 4.27 12.63
CA LEU A 209 -3.84 4.03 12.89
C LEU A 209 -3.32 4.86 14.07
N ALA A 210 -3.90 6.03 14.32
CA ALA A 210 -3.57 6.87 15.47
C ALA A 210 -3.83 6.19 16.82
N ASP A 211 -4.69 5.18 16.88
CA ASP A 211 -4.96 4.41 18.11
C ASP A 211 -3.70 3.66 18.61
N PHE A 212 -2.73 3.40 17.72
CA PHE A 212 -1.51 2.65 18.00
C PHE A 212 -0.28 3.54 18.29
N VAL A 213 -0.50 4.82 18.48
CA VAL A 213 0.51 5.79 18.93
C VAL A 213 0.00 6.49 20.17
N ALA A 214 0.83 6.59 21.20
CA ALA A 214 0.41 7.15 22.50
C ALA A 214 -0.12 8.57 22.35
N PRO A 215 -1.26 8.91 23.02
CA PRO A 215 -1.79 10.24 23.02
C PRO A 215 -0.81 11.26 23.61
N LYS A 216 -0.80 12.48 23.04
CA LYS A 216 0.01 13.59 23.52
C LYS A 216 -0.30 13.89 24.99
N GLY A 217 0.76 13.95 25.81
CA GLY A 217 0.62 14.18 27.24
C GLY A 217 0.42 12.89 28.09
N VAL A 218 0.24 11.72 27.46
CA VAL A 218 0.12 10.42 28.17
C VAL A 218 1.47 9.72 28.23
N ALA A 219 2.10 9.48 27.10
CA ALA A 219 3.43 8.88 27.05
C ALA A 219 4.26 9.48 25.90
N ALA A 220 5.59 9.44 26.06
CA ALA A 220 6.51 9.84 24.99
C ALA A 220 6.67 8.66 24.02
N ASP A 221 6.03 8.73 22.86
CA ASP A 221 6.06 7.68 21.85
C ASP A 221 6.84 8.10 20.60
N TYR A 222 6.98 7.18 19.67
CA TYR A 222 7.75 7.33 18.46
C TYR A 222 7.01 6.67 17.29
N ALA A 223 7.27 7.18 16.09
CA ALA A 223 6.83 6.56 14.85
C ALA A 223 7.94 6.68 13.79
N GLY A 224 7.91 5.77 12.83
CA GLY A 224 8.89 5.79 11.74
C GLY A 224 8.25 6.12 10.40
N LEU A 225 9.11 6.61 9.50
CA LEU A 225 8.83 6.80 8.08
C LEU A 225 9.89 6.05 7.29
N PHE A 226 9.54 5.54 6.12
CA PHE A 226 10.52 4.94 5.22
C PHE A 226 10.17 5.19 3.76
N ALA A 227 11.20 5.20 2.93
CA ALA A 227 11.11 5.10 1.49
C ALA A 227 12.26 4.22 0.98
N ILE A 228 11.95 3.35 0.05
CA ILE A 228 12.91 2.41 -0.54
C ILE A 228 12.66 2.29 -2.04
N THR A 229 13.71 2.00 -2.79
CA THR A 229 13.61 1.64 -4.21
C THR A 229 14.63 0.58 -4.58
N THR A 230 14.25 -0.28 -5.51
CA THR A 230 15.12 -1.20 -6.24
C THR A 230 14.99 -0.98 -7.75
N GLY A 231 14.31 0.09 -8.14
CA GLY A 231 14.01 0.40 -9.54
C GLY A 231 15.12 1.14 -10.29
N ILE A 232 16.19 1.57 -9.60
CA ILE A 232 17.30 2.29 -10.23
C ILE A 232 18.05 1.34 -11.16
N GLY A 233 18.05 1.66 -12.46
CA GLY A 233 18.66 0.84 -13.51
C GLY A 233 17.68 -0.03 -14.30
N VAL A 234 16.42 -0.18 -13.86
CA VAL A 234 15.35 -0.92 -14.58
C VAL A 234 15.19 -0.39 -16.00
N ASP A 235 14.92 0.92 -16.16
CA ASP A 235 14.68 1.54 -17.47
C ASP A 235 15.81 1.29 -18.47
N LYS A 236 17.06 1.32 -17.99
CA LYS A 236 18.23 1.06 -18.82
C LYS A 236 18.25 -0.37 -19.36
N ARG A 237 17.87 -1.34 -18.54
CA ARG A 237 17.83 -2.77 -18.91
C ARG A 237 16.62 -3.11 -19.74
N GLU A 238 15.46 -2.54 -19.41
CA GLU A 238 14.24 -2.67 -20.18
C GLU A 238 14.44 -2.26 -21.64
N LYS A 239 15.01 -1.07 -21.88
CA LYS A 239 15.34 -0.60 -23.25
C LYS A 239 16.24 -1.57 -24.03
N LEU A 240 17.13 -2.31 -23.38
CA LEU A 240 17.95 -3.31 -24.07
C LEU A 240 17.14 -4.54 -24.48
N PHE A 241 16.17 -4.97 -23.66
CA PHE A 241 15.27 -6.06 -24.01
C PHE A 241 14.28 -5.64 -25.11
N GLU A 242 13.70 -4.45 -25.01
CA GLU A 242 12.83 -3.88 -26.03
C GLU A 242 13.52 -3.76 -27.39
N ALA A 243 14.77 -3.28 -27.42
CA ALA A 243 15.58 -3.20 -28.65
C ALA A 243 15.90 -4.58 -29.25
N ALA A 244 15.90 -5.63 -28.42
CA ALA A 244 16.05 -7.02 -28.83
C ALA A 244 14.72 -7.72 -29.14
N HIS A 245 13.56 -7.02 -29.05
CA HIS A 245 12.20 -7.57 -29.15
C HIS A 245 11.95 -8.71 -28.15
N ASP A 246 12.53 -8.61 -26.94
CA ASP A 246 12.39 -9.59 -25.85
C ASP A 246 11.47 -9.03 -24.74
N ASP A 247 10.18 -8.94 -25.06
CA ASP A 247 9.16 -8.43 -24.14
C ASP A 247 9.04 -9.31 -22.88
N TYR A 248 9.28 -10.63 -23.03
CA TYR A 248 9.23 -11.56 -21.91
C TYR A 248 10.27 -11.22 -20.83
N SER A 249 11.51 -11.01 -21.23
CA SER A 249 12.58 -10.62 -20.29
C SER A 249 12.35 -9.21 -19.71
N ALA A 250 11.76 -8.27 -20.48
CA ALA A 250 11.41 -6.96 -19.98
C ALA A 250 10.34 -7.02 -18.87
N ILE A 251 9.29 -7.84 -19.06
CA ILE A 251 8.25 -8.08 -18.05
C ILE A 251 8.85 -8.77 -16.82
N LEU A 252 9.66 -9.81 -17.03
CA LEU A 252 10.31 -10.55 -15.97
C LEU A 252 11.22 -9.67 -15.10
N LEU A 253 11.99 -8.77 -15.73
CA LEU A 253 12.84 -7.79 -15.04
C LEU A 253 12.01 -6.89 -14.13
N LYS A 254 10.91 -6.32 -14.64
CA LYS A 254 10.03 -5.43 -13.86
C LYS A 254 9.37 -6.16 -12.70
N ALA A 255 8.85 -7.37 -12.94
CA ALA A 255 8.27 -8.20 -11.90
C ALA A 255 9.27 -8.52 -10.78
N LEU A 256 10.53 -8.82 -11.12
CA LEU A 256 11.58 -9.06 -10.12
C LEU A 256 12.00 -7.78 -9.39
N ALA A 257 12.06 -6.65 -10.07
CA ALA A 257 12.34 -5.37 -9.41
C ALA A 257 11.27 -5.05 -8.36
N ASP A 258 10.00 -5.24 -8.68
CA ASP A 258 8.89 -5.06 -7.72
C ASP A 258 9.00 -6.02 -6.53
N ARG A 259 9.32 -7.29 -6.78
CA ARG A 259 9.52 -8.27 -5.68
C ARG A 259 10.71 -7.91 -4.80
N LEU A 260 11.79 -7.41 -5.37
CA LEU A 260 12.94 -6.92 -4.61
C LEU A 260 12.60 -5.67 -3.77
N ALA A 261 11.73 -4.77 -4.27
CA ALA A 261 11.28 -3.61 -3.51
C ALA A 261 10.46 -4.04 -2.29
N GLU A 262 9.52 -4.96 -2.46
CA GLU A 262 8.75 -5.52 -1.34
C GLU A 262 9.64 -6.29 -0.36
N ALA A 263 10.59 -7.08 -0.87
CA ALA A 263 11.59 -7.77 -0.06
C ALA A 263 12.46 -6.78 0.73
N PHE A 264 12.79 -5.63 0.14
CA PHE A 264 13.52 -4.59 0.84
C PHE A 264 12.69 -3.95 1.95
N ALA A 265 11.39 -3.71 1.73
CA ALA A 265 10.50 -3.23 2.76
C ALA A 265 10.41 -4.21 3.94
N GLU A 266 10.36 -5.52 3.67
CA GLU A 266 10.37 -6.56 4.71
C GLU A 266 11.70 -6.62 5.46
N CYS A 267 12.82 -6.70 4.74
CA CYS A 267 14.18 -6.70 5.30
C CYS A 267 14.42 -5.47 6.19
N LEU A 268 14.03 -4.29 5.71
CA LEU A 268 14.22 -3.04 6.43
C LEU A 268 13.32 -2.96 7.67
N HIS A 269 12.07 -3.43 7.57
CA HIS A 269 11.18 -3.51 8.72
C HIS A 269 11.72 -4.49 9.78
N HIS A 270 12.24 -5.65 9.36
CA HIS A 270 12.92 -6.59 10.27
C HIS A 270 14.09 -5.90 10.98
N ARG A 271 14.96 -5.18 10.27
CA ARG A 271 16.06 -4.42 10.86
C ARG A 271 15.56 -3.28 11.80
N VAL A 272 14.45 -2.64 11.46
CA VAL A 272 13.84 -1.63 12.33
C VAL A 272 13.39 -2.27 13.63
N ARG A 273 12.68 -3.39 13.60
CA ARG A 273 12.21 -4.11 14.79
C ARG A 273 13.33 -4.59 15.68
N THR A 274 14.34 -5.21 15.08
CA THR A 274 15.41 -5.91 15.84
C THR A 274 16.59 -5.03 16.18
N ASP A 275 16.94 -4.05 15.34
CA ASP A 275 18.15 -3.22 15.51
C ASP A 275 17.88 -1.72 15.51
N LEU A 276 17.43 -1.11 14.43
CA LEU A 276 17.42 0.35 14.26
C LEU A 276 16.55 1.07 15.30
N TRP A 277 15.38 0.50 15.56
CA TRP A 277 14.52 0.90 16.68
C TRP A 277 14.72 -0.04 17.87
N GLY A 278 14.60 -1.33 17.65
CA GLY A 278 14.94 -2.35 18.64
C GLY A 278 13.80 -2.73 19.58
N TYR A 279 12.54 -2.46 19.23
CA TYR A 279 11.40 -2.80 20.08
C TYR A 279 11.09 -4.31 20.12
N ALA A 280 11.65 -5.08 19.19
CA ALA A 280 11.57 -6.54 19.16
C ALA A 280 12.97 -7.17 18.97
N ALA A 281 13.95 -6.74 19.75
CA ALA A 281 15.38 -7.12 19.61
C ALA A 281 15.64 -8.64 19.73
N GLN A 282 14.70 -9.40 20.29
CA GLN A 282 14.80 -10.86 20.45
C GLN A 282 14.02 -11.64 19.38
N GLU A 283 13.46 -10.92 18.37
CA GLU A 283 12.70 -11.56 17.29
C GLU A 283 13.59 -12.53 16.50
N ALA A 284 13.08 -13.76 16.31
CA ALA A 284 13.75 -14.82 15.56
C ALA A 284 12.72 -15.55 14.67
N LEU A 285 12.15 -14.81 13.72
CA LEU A 285 11.13 -15.31 12.81
C LEU A 285 11.74 -15.88 11.52
N SER A 286 11.17 -16.97 11.02
CA SER A 286 11.48 -17.49 9.69
C SER A 286 10.89 -16.58 8.60
N THR A 287 11.34 -16.75 7.34
CA THR A 287 10.79 -15.99 6.21
C THR A 287 9.29 -16.23 6.05
N GLU A 288 8.82 -17.47 6.24
CA GLU A 288 7.39 -17.80 6.20
C GLU A 288 6.60 -17.09 7.30
N GLU A 289 7.18 -16.94 8.48
CA GLU A 289 6.55 -16.22 9.59
C GLU A 289 6.56 -14.71 9.37
N LEU A 290 7.59 -14.15 8.71
CA LEU A 290 7.62 -12.76 8.28
C LEU A 290 6.55 -12.48 7.23
N ILE A 291 6.41 -13.33 6.21
CA ILE A 291 5.34 -13.25 5.19
C ILE A 291 3.95 -13.38 5.84
N ALA A 292 3.82 -14.21 6.87
CA ALA A 292 2.58 -14.37 7.64
C ALA A 292 2.33 -13.25 8.68
N GLU A 293 3.15 -12.20 8.68
CA GLU A 293 3.03 -11.01 9.54
C GLU A 293 2.99 -11.33 11.05
N LYS A 294 3.73 -12.36 11.50
CA LYS A 294 3.78 -12.77 12.91
C LYS A 294 4.67 -11.88 13.78
N TYR A 295 5.11 -10.77 13.28
CA TYR A 295 5.95 -9.81 13.98
C TYR A 295 5.13 -8.79 14.76
N GLN A 296 5.76 -8.12 15.74
CA GLN A 296 5.20 -6.98 16.45
C GLN A 296 5.30 -5.72 15.60
N GLY A 297 4.28 -4.85 15.68
CA GLY A 297 4.24 -3.60 14.94
C GLY A 297 3.72 -3.78 13.51
N ILE A 298 3.58 -2.69 12.79
CA ILE A 298 3.10 -2.66 11.40
C ILE A 298 3.86 -1.63 10.57
N ARG A 299 3.82 -1.80 9.24
CA ARG A 299 4.35 -0.86 8.24
C ARG A 299 3.27 -0.37 7.26
N PRO A 300 2.24 0.36 7.72
CA PRO A 300 1.18 0.83 6.83
C PRO A 300 1.72 1.80 5.78
N ALA A 301 1.16 1.76 4.57
CA ALA A 301 1.59 2.56 3.44
C ALA A 301 0.45 3.41 2.88
N PRO A 302 0.72 4.67 2.44
CA PRO A 302 -0.26 5.52 1.77
C PRO A 302 -0.79 4.88 0.48
N GLY A 303 -2.12 4.83 0.33
CA GLY A 303 -2.82 4.16 -0.76
C GLY A 303 -3.33 2.76 -0.41
N TYR A 304 -2.94 2.21 0.73
CA TYR A 304 -3.46 0.94 1.24
C TYR A 304 -4.70 1.12 2.13
N PRO A 305 -5.48 0.05 2.36
CA PRO A 305 -6.78 0.15 3.02
C PRO A 305 -6.81 0.85 4.39
N ALA A 306 -5.73 0.78 5.18
CA ALA A 306 -5.63 1.45 6.47
C ALA A 306 -5.19 2.94 6.38
N CYS A 307 -4.61 3.33 5.24
CA CYS A 307 -4.10 4.67 4.96
C CYS A 307 -4.38 5.06 3.50
N PRO A 308 -5.65 5.25 3.08
CA PRO A 308 -6.00 5.37 1.66
C PRO A 308 -5.53 6.68 1.00
N ASP A 309 -5.28 7.73 1.77
CA ASP A 309 -4.81 9.02 1.23
C ASP A 309 -3.34 8.98 0.81
N HIS A 310 -3.11 9.19 -0.48
CA HIS A 310 -1.77 9.28 -1.06
C HIS A 310 -1.06 10.61 -0.81
N SER A 311 -1.79 11.67 -0.44
CA SER A 311 -1.24 13.04 -0.46
C SER A 311 -0.14 13.28 0.56
N VAL A 312 -0.15 12.53 1.68
CA VAL A 312 0.88 12.58 2.72
C VAL A 312 2.29 12.22 2.20
N LYS A 313 2.39 11.53 1.06
CA LYS A 313 3.70 11.21 0.46
C LYS A 313 4.53 12.45 0.14
N LYS A 314 3.91 13.60 -0.14
CA LYS A 314 4.66 14.85 -0.42
C LYS A 314 5.50 15.27 0.79
N GLU A 315 4.85 15.35 1.95
CA GLU A 315 5.50 15.73 3.20
C GLU A 315 6.50 14.66 3.67
N MET A 316 6.13 13.37 3.53
CA MET A 316 7.02 12.26 3.84
C MET A 316 8.30 12.31 3.01
N PHE A 317 8.19 12.48 1.69
CA PHE A 317 9.34 12.54 0.78
C PHE A 317 10.22 13.76 1.04
N SER A 318 9.62 14.90 1.39
CA SER A 318 10.33 16.09 1.81
C SER A 318 11.09 15.86 3.12
N LEU A 319 10.43 15.33 4.15
CA LEU A 319 11.01 15.08 5.47
C LEU A 319 12.13 14.02 5.40
N LEU A 320 11.93 12.98 4.59
CA LEU A 320 12.93 11.93 4.35
C LEU A 320 14.03 12.36 3.37
N GLN A 321 13.87 13.48 2.63
CA GLN A 321 14.77 13.93 1.56
C GLN A 321 15.01 12.81 0.53
N CYS A 322 13.92 12.25 0.00
CA CYS A 322 13.96 11.05 -0.85
C CYS A 322 14.77 11.20 -2.14
N GLN A 323 15.02 12.44 -2.59
CA GLN A 323 15.91 12.71 -3.71
C GLN A 323 17.37 12.22 -3.49
N GLU A 324 17.82 12.12 -2.23
CA GLU A 324 19.15 11.58 -1.90
C GLU A 324 19.28 10.09 -2.21
N ILE A 325 18.16 9.39 -2.30
CA ILE A 325 18.07 7.98 -2.67
C ILE A 325 17.52 7.76 -4.07
N GLU A 326 17.51 8.81 -4.89
CA GLU A 326 17.03 8.83 -6.28
C GLU A 326 15.54 8.49 -6.42
N MET A 327 14.72 8.81 -5.41
CA MET A 327 13.27 8.67 -5.46
C MET A 327 12.56 10.01 -5.63
N GLY A 328 11.50 10.00 -6.42
CA GLY A 328 10.60 11.12 -6.64
C GLY A 328 9.13 10.72 -6.66
N LEU A 329 8.27 11.72 -6.87
CA LEU A 329 6.83 11.55 -7.05
C LEU A 329 6.39 12.20 -8.36
N THR A 330 5.49 11.56 -9.07
CA THR A 330 4.76 12.18 -10.20
C THR A 330 3.69 13.13 -9.68
N ASP A 331 3.06 13.91 -10.57
CA ASP A 331 1.93 14.77 -10.22
C ASP A 331 0.75 14.00 -9.61
N SER A 332 0.56 12.74 -10.02
CA SER A 332 -0.45 11.81 -9.47
C SER A 332 0.01 11.08 -8.20
N LEU A 333 1.18 11.44 -7.65
CA LEU A 333 1.77 10.83 -6.44
C LEU A 333 2.17 9.35 -6.60
N ALA A 334 2.40 8.90 -7.84
CA ALA A 334 3.10 7.65 -8.08
C ALA A 334 4.59 7.83 -7.77
N MET A 335 5.20 6.82 -7.18
CA MET A 335 6.64 6.82 -6.88
C MET A 335 7.47 6.57 -8.14
N THR A 336 8.59 7.24 -8.25
CA THR A 336 9.61 7.00 -9.28
C THR A 336 10.96 6.74 -8.62
N PRO A 337 11.70 5.69 -9.03
CA PRO A 337 11.31 4.62 -9.96
C PRO A 337 10.06 3.85 -9.50
N ALA A 338 9.41 3.08 -10.42
CA ALA A 338 8.16 2.37 -10.11
C ALA A 338 8.34 1.29 -9.03
N ALA A 339 9.44 0.50 -9.10
CA ALA A 339 9.76 -0.52 -8.10
C ALA A 339 10.23 0.14 -6.77
N SER A 340 9.26 0.71 -6.04
CA SER A 340 9.49 1.49 -4.83
C SER A 340 8.35 1.28 -3.83
N VAL A 341 8.66 1.37 -2.54
CA VAL A 341 7.70 1.31 -1.44
C VAL A 341 7.97 2.45 -0.46
N SER A 342 6.94 3.05 0.09
CA SER A 342 7.06 4.03 1.17
C SER A 342 5.93 3.88 2.19
N GLY A 343 6.19 4.20 3.45
CA GLY A 343 5.19 4.05 4.49
C GLY A 343 5.67 4.51 5.86
N PHE A 344 4.94 4.05 6.86
CA PHE A 344 5.15 4.35 8.26
C PHE A 344 5.63 3.11 9.01
N TYR A 345 6.19 3.29 10.20
CA TYR A 345 6.41 2.23 11.17
C TYR A 345 5.70 2.59 12.47
N LEU A 346 4.83 1.70 12.95
CA LEU A 346 4.17 1.78 14.25
C LEU A 346 4.58 0.55 15.06
N SER A 347 5.04 0.76 16.29
CA SER A 347 5.71 -0.27 17.10
C SER A 347 4.81 -0.95 18.13
N HIS A 348 3.58 -0.44 18.34
CA HIS A 348 2.71 -0.97 19.38
C HIS A 348 2.37 -2.45 19.14
N PRO A 349 2.42 -3.33 20.16
CA PRO A 349 2.18 -4.77 19.98
C PRO A 349 0.75 -5.10 19.51
N GLU A 350 -0.23 -4.28 19.85
CA GLU A 350 -1.62 -4.47 19.39
C GLU A 350 -1.90 -3.84 18.02
N SER A 351 -0.90 -3.19 17.40
CA SER A 351 -1.09 -2.62 16.07
C SER A 351 -1.39 -3.71 15.05
N CYS A 352 -2.35 -3.45 14.18
CA CYS A 352 -2.79 -4.40 13.16
C CYS A 352 -3.21 -3.68 11.89
N TYR A 353 -3.16 -4.38 10.77
CA TYR A 353 -3.72 -3.91 9.51
C TYR A 353 -5.24 -4.01 9.54
N PHE A 354 -5.92 -3.04 8.91
CA PHE A 354 -7.37 -3.02 8.76
C PHE A 354 -7.76 -2.24 7.51
N ASN A 355 -9.01 -2.36 7.10
CA ASN A 355 -9.59 -1.56 6.04
C ASN A 355 -10.46 -0.46 6.65
N VAL A 356 -10.16 0.81 6.36
CA VAL A 356 -11.01 1.95 6.75
C VAL A 356 -12.40 1.78 6.15
N GLY A 357 -12.49 1.32 4.90
CA GLY A 357 -13.75 1.17 4.18
C GLY A 357 -14.39 2.50 3.80
N LYS A 358 -15.72 2.53 3.76
CA LYS A 358 -16.48 3.75 3.47
C LYS A 358 -16.47 4.70 4.65
N ILE A 359 -16.44 6.00 4.36
CA ILE A 359 -16.54 7.10 5.34
C ILE A 359 -17.75 7.96 5.05
N GLY A 360 -18.30 8.60 6.09
CA GLY A 360 -19.41 9.53 6.01
C GLY A 360 -18.96 10.96 5.66
N GLU A 361 -19.94 11.78 5.26
CA GLU A 361 -19.71 13.21 4.98
C GLU A 361 -19.22 13.97 6.22
N ASP A 362 -19.60 13.53 7.41
CA ASP A 362 -19.16 14.12 8.68
C ASP A 362 -17.64 13.95 8.88
N GLN A 363 -17.09 12.79 8.57
CA GLN A 363 -15.64 12.55 8.64
C GLN A 363 -14.90 13.29 7.51
N LEU A 364 -15.49 13.34 6.32
CA LEU A 364 -14.91 14.10 5.21
C LEU A 364 -14.75 15.58 5.58
N ARG A 365 -15.80 16.18 6.14
CA ARG A 365 -15.79 17.58 6.60
C ARG A 365 -14.81 17.80 7.74
N ASP A 366 -14.84 16.97 8.77
CA ASP A 366 -13.90 17.00 9.90
C ASP A 366 -12.44 16.93 9.45
N MET A 367 -12.12 16.04 8.52
CA MET A 367 -10.76 15.92 7.98
C MET A 367 -10.37 17.12 7.12
N ALA A 368 -11.29 17.68 6.32
CA ALA A 368 -11.05 18.88 5.53
C ALA A 368 -10.72 20.09 6.43
N GLU A 369 -11.47 20.25 7.53
CA GLU A 369 -11.23 21.28 8.55
C GLU A 369 -9.88 21.10 9.24
N ARG A 370 -9.55 19.89 9.72
CA ARG A 370 -8.23 19.60 10.35
C ARG A 370 -7.07 19.87 9.43
N ARG A 371 -7.21 19.56 8.12
CA ARG A 371 -6.19 19.78 7.11
C ARG A 371 -6.18 21.18 6.52
N GLN A 372 -7.17 22.00 6.81
CA GLN A 372 -7.35 23.34 6.24
C GLN A 372 -7.40 23.35 4.70
N ILE A 373 -8.06 22.35 4.11
CA ILE A 373 -8.30 22.22 2.66
C ILE A 373 -9.79 22.17 2.36
N SER A 374 -10.19 22.47 1.12
CA SER A 374 -11.59 22.37 0.73
C SER A 374 -12.08 20.92 0.68
N GLU A 375 -13.35 20.70 1.05
CA GLU A 375 -13.98 19.37 0.93
C GLU A 375 -13.87 18.79 -0.49
N GLY A 376 -14.03 19.61 -1.53
CA GLY A 376 -13.91 19.16 -2.92
C GLY A 376 -12.52 18.67 -3.31
N VAL A 377 -11.46 19.16 -2.68
CA VAL A 377 -10.10 18.60 -2.83
C VAL A 377 -10.02 17.25 -2.16
N LEU A 378 -10.52 17.16 -0.91
CA LEU A 378 -10.46 15.92 -0.13
C LEU A 378 -11.34 14.81 -0.75
N GLN A 379 -12.51 15.16 -1.31
CA GLN A 379 -13.38 14.22 -2.05
C GLN A 379 -12.63 13.54 -3.20
N ARG A 380 -11.81 14.28 -3.95
CA ARG A 380 -11.00 13.69 -5.02
C ARG A 380 -9.93 12.74 -4.49
N LEU A 381 -9.28 13.10 -3.37
CA LEU A 381 -8.24 12.28 -2.75
C LEU A 381 -8.80 10.97 -2.16
N LEU A 382 -10.01 11.02 -1.63
CA LEU A 382 -10.67 9.90 -0.95
C LEU A 382 -11.82 9.28 -1.75
N ALA A 383 -11.93 9.57 -3.05
CA ALA A 383 -13.01 9.07 -3.90
C ALA A 383 -13.28 7.55 -3.79
N PRO A 384 -12.27 6.67 -3.61
CA PRO A 384 -12.53 5.24 -3.39
C PRO A 384 -13.26 4.93 -2.08
N ASN A 385 -13.23 5.83 -1.09
CA ASN A 385 -13.81 5.65 0.25
C ASN A 385 -15.19 6.34 0.43
N LEU A 386 -15.66 7.04 -0.57
CA LEU A 386 -16.96 7.74 -0.59
C LEU A 386 -18.05 6.96 -1.29
#